data_e71a5c0506a84bc1e4ef76a59a3cc469
#
_entry.id   e71a5c0506a84bc1e4ef76a59a3cc469
#
_cell.length_a   1.000
_cell.length_b   1.000
_cell.length_c   1.000
_cell.angle_alpha   90.00
_cell.angle_beta   90.00
_cell.angle_gamma   90.00
#
_symmetry.space_group_name_H-M   'P 1'
#
loop_
_entity.id
_entity.type
_entity.pdbx_description
1 polymer ?
#
loop_
_entity_poly.entity_id
_entity_poly.type
_entity_poly.pdbx_seq_one_letter_code
_entity_poly.pdbx_strand_id
1 'polypeptide(L)'
;MAVIDSSWILNSLGQYLICVDFCGRVSYANEAAIDLSQYEYSHGVPLGDFLPFIVIDGETLFAELLRGSESDITACRVLLPHTKDHQYLISVSKVCNDDGAVVGRCLSVVDDNMSPVHYGDGESHLDPLTELMGRQEFERRLENLVNDASTSSRTHALLYIDIDQFKLINDTSGHGAGDNLIKTIAECLGHELFIGDMLCRLGGDEFGVLLSNMDTFEACSIANRLIKAVKRMPFVWSGISHRASISVGVVLIDEHAQDRDSVMSQADVAMYSAKENGRGRVHVYDKSDKKLSRLHDDMDWVHRINKALAADDFSLVSERILPLVDESNRTTMFNEILVRMHYNGELLRPGQFMPAAERFGLMPQIDRWVIKNVFDYLQRNSELNSRDVMYSVNISGQSLCQESFLDFVYRGLRRGNINPKIICFEITETVAITNFSVVTRFIHRVHELGGKFALDDFGTGMSSFGYLQELPVDFVKIDGLFVHDMDKNPVHEAMVRSINDISHVLGKRTIAEFVERQVVLEQLRAMGVDYAQGYLHGYPTELVDIVGGGV
;
A
#
# COMPACT_ATOMS: atom_id res chain seq x y z
N MET A 1 15.98 -43.04 -11.41
CA MET A 1 16.76 -41.82 -11.18
C MET A 1 16.90 -41.17 -12.55
N ALA A 2 15.99 -40.26 -12.89
CA ALA A 2 16.05 -39.53 -14.14
C ALA A 2 17.08 -38.42 -13.95
N VAL A 3 18.18 -38.49 -14.70
CA VAL A 3 19.09 -37.36 -14.89
C VAL A 3 18.29 -36.32 -15.64
N ILE A 4 17.85 -35.27 -14.92
CA ILE A 4 17.30 -34.08 -15.57
C ILE A 4 18.49 -33.50 -16.33
N ASP A 5 18.38 -33.49 -17.64
CA ASP A 5 19.36 -32.87 -18.52
C ASP A 5 19.29 -31.36 -18.28
N SER A 6 20.17 -30.88 -17.40
CA SER A 6 20.25 -29.46 -17.01
C SER A 6 20.76 -28.56 -18.16
N SER A 7 21.17 -29.15 -19.28
CA SER A 7 21.64 -28.41 -20.46
C SER A 7 20.53 -27.50 -21.04
N TRP A 8 19.27 -27.96 -21.02
CA TRP A 8 18.14 -27.17 -21.50
C TRP A 8 17.90 -25.90 -20.65
N ILE A 9 18.04 -26.01 -19.32
CA ILE A 9 17.88 -24.87 -18.40
C ILE A 9 18.98 -23.83 -18.64
N LEU A 10 20.21 -24.27 -18.84
CA LEU A 10 21.36 -23.40 -19.06
C LEU A 10 21.37 -22.76 -20.46
N ASN A 11 20.73 -23.38 -21.45
CA ASN A 11 20.56 -22.81 -22.79
C ASN A 11 19.42 -21.76 -22.85
N SER A 12 18.44 -21.83 -21.94
CA SER A 12 17.31 -20.87 -21.92
C SER A 12 17.64 -19.54 -21.23
N LEU A 13 18.80 -19.41 -20.58
CA LEU A 13 19.12 -18.22 -19.76
C LEU A 13 19.51 -16.96 -20.56
N GLY A 14 19.62 -17.01 -21.87
CA GLY A 14 19.96 -15.84 -22.72
C GLY A 14 21.33 -15.20 -22.41
N GLN A 15 22.13 -15.81 -21.56
CA GLN A 15 23.47 -15.36 -21.15
C GLN A 15 24.52 -16.33 -21.69
N TYR A 16 25.72 -15.83 -21.96
CA TYR A 16 26.84 -16.65 -22.35
C TYR A 16 27.45 -17.32 -21.12
N LEU A 17 27.26 -18.63 -20.95
CA LEU A 17 27.69 -19.42 -19.80
C LEU A 17 28.79 -20.42 -20.19
N ILE A 18 29.92 -20.34 -19.49
CA ILE A 18 31.07 -21.20 -19.71
C ILE A 18 31.52 -21.74 -18.36
N CYS A 19 31.52 -23.06 -18.17
CA CYS A 19 32.13 -23.67 -17.00
C CYS A 19 33.52 -24.21 -17.32
N VAL A 20 34.46 -23.99 -16.42
CA VAL A 20 35.85 -24.49 -16.56
C VAL A 20 36.22 -25.33 -15.35
N ASP A 21 37.10 -26.31 -15.55
CA ASP A 21 37.73 -27.06 -14.49
C ASP A 21 38.88 -26.26 -13.82
N PHE A 22 39.54 -26.86 -12.82
CA PHE A 22 40.67 -26.23 -12.12
C PHE A 22 41.91 -26.00 -12.99
N CYS A 23 41.96 -26.61 -14.18
CA CYS A 23 43.04 -26.43 -15.14
C CYS A 23 42.71 -25.34 -16.16
N GLY A 24 41.57 -24.66 -16.01
CA GLY A 24 41.08 -23.65 -16.95
C GLY A 24 40.60 -24.24 -18.28
N ARG A 25 40.19 -25.50 -18.32
CA ARG A 25 39.65 -26.14 -19.53
C ARG A 25 38.13 -26.10 -19.47
N VAL A 26 37.51 -25.83 -20.61
CA VAL A 26 36.04 -25.77 -20.74
C VAL A 26 35.46 -27.16 -20.46
N SER A 27 34.63 -27.23 -19.46
CA SER A 27 33.85 -28.42 -19.09
C SER A 27 32.41 -28.37 -19.57
N TYR A 28 31.87 -27.14 -19.77
CA TYR A 28 30.55 -26.88 -20.32
C TYR A 28 30.51 -25.48 -20.95
N ALA A 29 29.77 -25.33 -22.04
CA ALA A 29 29.36 -24.01 -22.58
C ALA A 29 27.93 -24.15 -23.12
N ASN A 30 27.09 -23.14 -22.91
CA ASN A 30 25.75 -23.11 -23.49
C ASN A 30 25.80 -22.69 -24.96
N GLU A 31 24.71 -22.89 -25.72
CA GLU A 31 24.63 -22.57 -27.15
C GLU A 31 25.01 -21.12 -27.45
N ALA A 32 24.55 -20.17 -26.66
CA ALA A 32 24.89 -18.76 -26.82
C ALA A 32 26.42 -18.53 -26.69
N ALA A 33 27.09 -19.17 -25.73
CA ALA A 33 28.54 -19.04 -25.56
C ALA A 33 29.33 -19.73 -26.70
N ILE A 34 28.80 -20.80 -27.26
CA ILE A 34 29.37 -21.47 -28.44
C ILE A 34 29.27 -20.51 -29.66
N ASP A 35 28.11 -19.92 -29.89
CA ASP A 35 27.92 -18.97 -30.98
C ASP A 35 28.82 -17.72 -30.82
N LEU A 36 28.96 -17.21 -29.59
CA LEU A 36 29.84 -16.07 -29.30
C LEU A 36 31.31 -16.40 -29.55
N SER A 37 31.75 -17.67 -29.25
CA SER A 37 33.14 -18.09 -29.45
C SER A 37 33.50 -18.32 -30.89
N GLN A 38 32.54 -18.53 -31.79
CA GLN A 38 32.71 -18.96 -33.19
C GLN A 38 33.49 -20.28 -33.31
N TYR A 39 33.52 -21.06 -32.27
CA TYR A 39 34.24 -22.34 -32.18
C TYR A 39 33.27 -23.52 -32.13
N GLU A 40 33.58 -24.62 -32.82
CA GLU A 40 32.87 -25.87 -32.55
C GLU A 40 33.22 -26.33 -31.13
N TYR A 41 32.22 -26.49 -30.27
CA TYR A 41 32.39 -26.91 -28.88
C TYR A 41 33.12 -28.25 -28.81
N SER A 42 34.28 -28.26 -28.16
CA SER A 42 34.94 -29.50 -27.77
C SER A 42 35.32 -29.46 -26.30
N HIS A 43 34.80 -30.42 -25.52
CA HIS A 43 35.09 -30.59 -24.09
C HIS A 43 36.61 -30.72 -23.87
N GLY A 44 37.15 -29.97 -22.90
CA GLY A 44 38.57 -30.03 -22.54
C GLY A 44 39.46 -29.00 -23.27
N VAL A 45 38.92 -28.12 -24.09
CA VAL A 45 39.66 -27.02 -24.71
C VAL A 45 40.05 -25.97 -23.66
N PRO A 46 41.28 -25.45 -23.66
CA PRO A 46 41.63 -24.31 -22.81
C PRO A 46 40.70 -23.11 -23.04
N LEU A 47 40.30 -22.42 -21.97
CA LEU A 47 39.37 -21.27 -22.07
C LEU A 47 39.88 -20.21 -23.05
N GLY A 48 41.16 -19.89 -23.03
CA GLY A 48 41.77 -18.90 -23.91
C GLY A 48 41.76 -19.28 -25.37
N ASP A 49 41.70 -20.55 -25.70
CA ASP A 49 41.57 -21.06 -27.07
C ASP A 49 40.09 -21.06 -27.50
N PHE A 50 39.20 -21.39 -26.56
CA PHE A 50 37.74 -21.41 -26.79
C PHE A 50 37.15 -20.00 -26.96
N LEU A 51 37.51 -19.09 -26.08
CA LEU A 51 37.06 -17.70 -26.12
C LEU A 51 38.26 -16.77 -25.88
N PRO A 52 39.03 -16.42 -26.96
CA PRO A 52 40.13 -15.48 -26.83
C PRO A 52 39.60 -14.10 -26.47
N PHE A 53 40.08 -13.55 -25.38
CA PHE A 53 39.69 -12.21 -24.92
C PHE A 53 40.89 -11.42 -24.41
N ILE A 54 40.77 -10.08 -24.48
CA ILE A 54 41.76 -9.14 -23.95
C ILE A 54 41.12 -8.48 -22.72
N VAL A 55 41.72 -8.65 -21.56
CA VAL A 55 41.25 -8.00 -20.32
C VAL A 55 41.57 -6.52 -20.40
N ILE A 56 40.58 -5.67 -20.20
CA ILE A 56 40.73 -4.21 -20.21
C ILE A 56 41.06 -3.71 -18.81
N ASP A 57 40.37 -4.22 -17.78
CA ASP A 57 40.61 -3.91 -16.38
C ASP A 57 40.53 -5.18 -15.52
N GLY A 58 41.30 -5.21 -14.43
CA GLY A 58 41.28 -6.35 -13.53
C GLY A 58 42.13 -7.57 -13.95
N GLU A 59 43.13 -7.41 -14.83
CA GLU A 59 43.94 -8.51 -15.36
C GLU A 59 44.56 -9.39 -14.28
N THR A 60 45.10 -8.79 -13.20
CA THR A 60 45.67 -9.54 -12.07
C THR A 60 44.59 -10.31 -11.32
N LEU A 61 43.44 -9.71 -11.12
CA LEU A 61 42.30 -10.31 -10.43
C LEU A 61 41.76 -11.52 -11.23
N PHE A 62 41.63 -11.37 -12.54
CA PHE A 62 41.14 -12.43 -13.42
C PHE A 62 42.07 -13.64 -13.44
N ALA A 63 43.39 -13.40 -13.48
CA ALA A 63 44.39 -14.46 -13.43
C ALA A 63 44.41 -15.19 -12.06
N GLU A 64 44.21 -14.48 -10.96
CA GLU A 64 44.10 -15.05 -9.62
C GLU A 64 42.82 -15.89 -9.47
N LEU A 65 41.74 -15.47 -10.09
CA LEU A 65 40.46 -16.09 -10.09
C LEU A 65 40.45 -17.46 -10.77
N LEU A 66 41.08 -17.55 -11.91
CA LEU A 66 41.28 -18.81 -12.64
C LEU A 66 42.20 -19.75 -11.87
N ARG A 67 43.12 -19.24 -11.03
CA ARG A 67 44.08 -20.01 -10.23
C ARG A 67 43.58 -20.51 -8.88
N GLY A 68 42.32 -20.18 -8.49
CA GLY A 68 41.71 -20.78 -7.30
C GLY A 68 41.72 -19.92 -6.03
N SER A 69 41.77 -18.59 -6.12
CA SER A 69 41.61 -17.75 -4.93
C SER A 69 40.24 -17.94 -4.26
N GLU A 70 40.17 -17.77 -2.92
CA GLU A 70 38.96 -18.04 -2.14
C GLU A 70 37.85 -16.95 -2.27
N SER A 71 38.12 -15.86 -2.97
CA SER A 71 37.16 -14.77 -3.14
C SER A 71 36.17 -15.04 -4.29
N ASP A 72 34.88 -14.84 -4.05
CA ASP A 72 33.82 -14.71 -5.07
C ASP A 72 33.94 -13.34 -5.73
N ILE A 73 33.60 -13.21 -7.00
CA ILE A 73 34.21 -12.23 -7.84
C ILE A 73 33.31 -11.26 -8.50
N THR A 74 33.76 -10.07 -8.37
CA THR A 74 33.56 -8.87 -9.18
C THR A 74 33.85 -9.12 -10.67
N ALA A 75 33.00 -8.55 -11.51
CA ALA A 75 33.13 -8.58 -12.94
C ALA A 75 34.38 -7.86 -13.45
N CYS A 76 35.06 -8.41 -14.46
CA CYS A 76 36.11 -7.72 -15.21
C CYS A 76 35.66 -7.46 -16.65
N ARG A 77 36.11 -6.34 -17.23
CA ARG A 77 35.83 -5.98 -18.62
C ARG A 77 36.82 -6.62 -19.57
N VAL A 78 36.30 -7.15 -20.66
CA VAL A 78 37.10 -7.78 -21.69
C VAL A 78 36.66 -7.35 -23.08
N LEU A 79 37.61 -7.42 -24.03
CA LEU A 79 37.34 -7.31 -25.46
C LEU A 79 37.47 -8.66 -26.13
N LEU A 80 36.52 -9.00 -26.98
CA LEU A 80 36.63 -10.17 -27.86
C LEU A 80 37.15 -9.70 -29.22
N PRO A 81 38.28 -10.25 -29.75
CA PRO A 81 38.95 -9.74 -30.94
C PRO A 81 38.10 -9.74 -32.21
N HIS A 82 37.03 -10.55 -32.25
CA HIS A 82 36.17 -10.69 -33.43
C HIS A 82 34.89 -9.83 -33.37
N THR A 83 34.64 -9.09 -32.27
CA THR A 83 33.39 -8.33 -32.07
C THR A 83 33.51 -6.82 -32.27
N LYS A 84 34.54 -6.35 -32.96
CA LYS A 84 34.72 -4.93 -33.39
C LYS A 84 34.28 -3.93 -32.28
N ASP A 85 35.10 -3.71 -31.29
CA ASP A 85 34.93 -2.71 -30.25
C ASP A 85 33.77 -2.95 -29.22
N HIS A 86 33.12 -4.10 -29.24
CA HIS A 86 32.18 -4.50 -28.21
C HIS A 86 32.93 -4.96 -26.96
N GLN A 87 32.63 -4.31 -25.85
CA GLN A 87 33.14 -4.69 -24.53
C GLN A 87 32.18 -5.69 -23.87
N TYR A 88 32.74 -6.65 -23.18
CA TYR A 88 31.99 -7.65 -22.43
C TYR A 88 32.40 -7.63 -20.96
N LEU A 89 31.44 -7.87 -20.10
CA LEU A 89 31.66 -8.04 -18.67
C LEU A 89 31.69 -9.55 -18.35
N ILE A 90 32.79 -10.04 -17.78
CA ILE A 90 32.89 -11.42 -17.31
C ILE A 90 32.82 -11.46 -15.78
N SER A 91 31.92 -12.23 -15.25
CA SER A 91 31.90 -12.61 -13.84
C SER A 91 32.21 -14.09 -13.67
N VAL A 92 32.85 -14.45 -12.57
CA VAL A 92 33.28 -15.81 -12.29
C VAL A 92 32.70 -16.25 -10.95
N SER A 93 31.97 -17.35 -10.92
CA SER A 93 31.40 -17.98 -9.72
C SER A 93 31.93 -19.38 -9.50
N LYS A 94 31.92 -19.86 -8.26
CA LYS A 94 32.32 -21.22 -7.90
C LYS A 94 31.21 -22.20 -8.27
N VAL A 95 31.60 -23.35 -8.79
CA VAL A 95 30.72 -24.51 -8.95
C VAL A 95 31.04 -25.50 -7.85
N CYS A 96 30.09 -25.81 -6.99
CA CYS A 96 30.23 -26.76 -5.89
C CYS A 96 29.43 -28.04 -6.19
N ASN A 97 29.96 -29.20 -5.72
CA ASN A 97 29.18 -30.43 -5.71
C ASN A 97 28.20 -30.49 -4.53
N ASP A 98 27.42 -31.56 -4.42
CA ASP A 98 26.42 -31.76 -3.36
C ASP A 98 27.03 -31.77 -1.94
N ASP A 99 28.34 -32.05 -1.80
CA ASP A 99 29.07 -32.00 -0.54
C ASP A 99 29.64 -30.61 -0.21
N GLY A 100 29.39 -29.59 -1.04
CA GLY A 100 29.89 -28.25 -0.89
C GLY A 100 31.35 -28.04 -1.33
N ALA A 101 32.01 -29.06 -1.88
CA ALA A 101 33.37 -28.93 -2.40
C ALA A 101 33.36 -28.22 -3.77
N VAL A 102 34.25 -27.26 -3.96
CA VAL A 102 34.40 -26.54 -5.24
C VAL A 102 34.93 -27.52 -6.27
N VAL A 103 34.24 -27.71 -7.39
CA VAL A 103 34.61 -28.64 -8.47
C VAL A 103 35.00 -27.92 -9.77
N GLY A 104 34.80 -26.59 -9.84
CA GLY A 104 35.16 -25.82 -11.01
C GLY A 104 34.71 -24.34 -10.86
N ARG A 105 34.73 -23.62 -11.99
CA ARG A 105 34.32 -22.22 -12.09
C ARG A 105 33.31 -22.05 -13.21
N CYS A 106 32.33 -21.20 -13.03
CA CYS A 106 31.39 -20.79 -14.06
C CYS A 106 31.63 -19.32 -14.40
N LEU A 107 31.86 -19.05 -15.68
CA LEU A 107 32.00 -17.73 -16.22
C LEU A 107 30.68 -17.34 -16.88
N SER A 108 30.13 -16.19 -16.48
CA SER A 108 29.03 -15.54 -17.16
C SER A 108 29.59 -14.34 -17.92
N VAL A 109 29.31 -14.27 -19.21
CA VAL A 109 29.77 -13.20 -20.12
C VAL A 109 28.54 -12.40 -20.55
N VAL A 110 28.56 -11.10 -20.37
CA VAL A 110 27.46 -10.18 -20.74
C VAL A 110 28.03 -9.09 -21.64
N ASP A 111 27.31 -8.72 -22.69
CA ASP A 111 27.67 -7.58 -23.54
C ASP A 111 27.60 -6.28 -22.73
N ASP A 112 28.72 -5.56 -22.61
CA ASP A 112 28.81 -4.32 -21.81
C ASP A 112 28.01 -3.17 -22.46
N ASN A 113 27.69 -3.26 -23.76
CA ASN A 113 26.74 -2.34 -24.39
C ASN A 113 25.27 -2.62 -24.02
N MET A 114 24.96 -3.81 -23.49
CA MET A 114 23.72 -4.13 -22.81
C MET A 114 23.86 -3.93 -21.29
N SER A 115 25.08 -3.71 -20.79
CA SER A 115 25.38 -3.36 -19.41
C SER A 115 25.23 -1.84 -19.22
N PRO A 116 24.67 -1.42 -18.11
CA PRO A 116 24.24 -0.02 -17.90
C PRO A 116 25.32 0.84 -17.30
N VAL A 117 26.46 1.04 -17.93
CA VAL A 117 27.41 2.03 -17.39
C VAL A 117 28.14 2.77 -18.51
N HIS A 118 27.49 3.80 -19.05
CA HIS A 118 28.20 5.02 -19.35
C HIS A 118 27.87 6.01 -18.23
N TYR A 119 28.74 6.14 -17.25
CA TYR A 119 28.79 7.30 -16.37
C TYR A 119 29.24 8.49 -17.23
N GLY A 120 28.29 9.20 -17.83
CA GLY A 120 28.47 10.57 -18.21
C GLY A 120 28.55 11.41 -16.93
N ASP A 121 29.57 12.25 -16.84
CA ASP A 121 29.78 13.21 -15.76
C ASP A 121 28.49 14.00 -15.45
N GLY A 122 27.97 13.89 -14.22
CA GLY A 122 26.94 14.77 -13.70
C GLY A 122 25.73 14.06 -13.12
N GLU A 123 25.63 14.07 -11.81
CA GLU A 123 24.57 13.62 -10.90
C GLU A 123 24.52 12.12 -10.61
N SER A 124 24.69 11.80 -9.34
CA SER A 124 24.63 10.45 -8.77
C SER A 124 23.23 9.86 -9.00
N HIS A 125 23.10 8.94 -9.95
CA HIS A 125 21.87 8.17 -10.19
C HIS A 125 21.64 7.06 -9.16
N LEU A 126 22.47 6.99 -8.12
CA LEU A 126 22.38 5.99 -7.06
C LEU A 126 21.57 6.52 -5.87
N ASP A 127 20.82 5.64 -5.24
CA ASP A 127 20.17 5.91 -3.96
C ASP A 127 21.23 6.06 -2.85
N PRO A 128 21.26 7.18 -2.11
CA PRO A 128 22.32 7.47 -1.14
C PRO A 128 22.31 6.55 0.09
N LEU A 129 21.20 5.84 0.35
CA LEU A 129 21.10 4.94 1.50
C LEU A 129 21.56 3.52 1.16
N THR A 130 21.18 3.00 -0.01
CA THR A 130 21.38 1.58 -0.40
C THR A 130 22.47 1.40 -1.45
N GLU A 131 22.94 2.50 -2.08
CA GLU A 131 23.87 2.49 -3.22
C GLU A 131 23.33 1.74 -4.45
N LEU A 132 22.07 1.32 -4.42
CA LEU A 132 21.37 0.79 -5.58
C LEU A 132 21.04 1.89 -6.57
N MET A 133 20.68 1.52 -7.79
CA MET A 133 20.16 2.47 -8.76
C MET A 133 18.89 3.15 -8.24
N GLY A 134 18.78 4.44 -8.50
CA GLY A 134 17.63 5.25 -8.10
C GLY A 134 16.50 5.20 -9.13
N ARG A 135 15.38 5.84 -8.78
CA ARG A 135 14.13 5.85 -9.54
C ARG A 135 14.28 6.33 -10.99
N GLN A 136 15.07 7.37 -11.25
CA GLN A 136 15.22 7.93 -12.61
C GLN A 136 15.82 6.93 -13.59
N GLU A 137 16.88 6.22 -13.18
CA GLU A 137 17.52 5.21 -14.02
C GLU A 137 16.62 4.00 -14.20
N PHE A 138 15.87 3.62 -13.16
CA PHE A 138 14.86 2.58 -13.27
C PHE A 138 13.79 2.91 -14.31
N GLU A 139 13.22 4.10 -14.26
CA GLU A 139 12.19 4.55 -15.19
C GLU A 139 12.69 4.57 -16.64
N ARG A 140 13.93 5.04 -16.87
CA ARG A 140 14.57 5.03 -18.19
C ARG A 140 14.74 3.62 -18.75
N ARG A 141 15.14 2.66 -17.91
CA ARG A 141 15.30 1.25 -18.32
C ARG A 141 13.98 0.56 -18.54
N LEU A 142 13.01 0.81 -17.71
CA LEU A 142 11.66 0.29 -17.91
C LEU A 142 11.10 0.75 -19.26
N GLU A 143 11.31 2.01 -19.65
CA GLU A 143 10.91 2.52 -20.96
C GLU A 143 11.61 1.78 -22.10
N ASN A 144 12.90 1.47 -21.96
CA ASN A 144 13.63 0.66 -22.95
C ASN A 144 13.06 -0.75 -23.08
N LEU A 145 12.69 -1.42 -21.98
CA LEU A 145 12.09 -2.75 -22.01
C LEU A 145 10.70 -2.74 -22.64
N VAL A 146 9.89 -1.72 -22.37
CA VAL A 146 8.57 -1.54 -23.04
C VAL A 146 8.76 -1.37 -24.56
N ASN A 147 9.73 -0.57 -24.97
CA ASN A 147 10.05 -0.39 -26.39
C ASN A 147 10.60 -1.67 -27.04
N ASP A 148 11.45 -2.43 -26.34
CA ASP A 148 11.96 -3.70 -26.85
C ASP A 148 10.82 -4.71 -27.01
N ALA A 149 9.97 -4.87 -26.01
CA ALA A 149 8.81 -5.78 -26.06
C ALA A 149 7.87 -5.47 -27.25
N SER A 150 7.66 -4.19 -27.54
CA SER A 150 6.81 -3.76 -28.65
C SER A 150 7.42 -4.03 -30.04
N THR A 151 8.76 -4.10 -30.15
CA THR A 151 9.47 -4.23 -31.42
C THR A 151 10.01 -5.62 -31.71
N SER A 152 10.37 -6.39 -30.66
CA SER A 152 11.08 -7.68 -30.80
C SER A 152 10.25 -8.90 -30.43
N SER A 153 8.99 -8.74 -30.04
CA SER A 153 8.12 -9.82 -29.49
C SER A 153 8.76 -10.57 -28.29
N ARG A 154 9.71 -9.93 -27.59
CA ARG A 154 10.28 -10.45 -26.36
C ARG A 154 9.39 -10.07 -25.19
N THR A 155 9.39 -10.90 -24.17
CA THR A 155 8.67 -10.62 -22.92
C THR A 155 9.67 -10.32 -21.81
N HIS A 156 9.36 -9.29 -21.02
CA HIS A 156 10.13 -8.90 -19.84
C HIS A 156 9.20 -8.88 -18.65
N ALA A 157 9.74 -8.74 -17.45
CA ALA A 157 8.93 -8.63 -16.25
C ALA A 157 9.40 -7.50 -15.34
N LEU A 158 8.45 -6.84 -14.70
CA LEU A 158 8.66 -5.92 -13.60
C LEU A 158 8.18 -6.55 -12.31
N LEU A 159 9.03 -6.57 -11.28
CA LEU A 159 8.68 -6.86 -9.91
C LEU A 159 8.66 -5.56 -9.10
N TYR A 160 7.53 -5.20 -8.55
CA TYR A 160 7.39 -4.07 -7.62
C TYR A 160 7.30 -4.63 -6.19
N ILE A 161 8.19 -4.18 -5.33
CA ILE A 161 8.43 -4.78 -4.02
C ILE A 161 8.24 -3.70 -2.95
N ASP A 162 7.55 -4.05 -1.87
CA ASP A 162 7.38 -3.19 -0.70
C ASP A 162 7.62 -3.99 0.59
N ILE A 163 8.24 -3.34 1.59
CA ILE A 163 8.53 -3.94 2.89
C ILE A 163 7.27 -3.92 3.76
N ASP A 164 6.77 -5.10 4.11
CA ASP A 164 5.57 -5.22 4.93
C ASP A 164 5.76 -4.60 6.31
N GLN A 165 4.80 -3.77 6.73
CA GLN A 165 4.76 -3.16 8.06
C GLN A 165 6.01 -2.34 8.44
N PHE A 166 6.70 -1.76 7.46
CA PHE A 166 7.91 -0.95 7.67
C PHE A 166 7.71 0.19 8.68
N LYS A 167 6.55 0.86 8.61
CA LYS A 167 6.19 1.91 9.56
C LYS A 167 6.19 1.43 11.02
N LEU A 168 5.71 0.21 11.28
CA LEU A 168 5.71 -0.34 12.64
C LEU A 168 7.13 -0.50 13.20
N ILE A 169 8.10 -0.86 12.36
CA ILE A 169 9.51 -0.98 12.75
C ILE A 169 10.08 0.40 13.07
N ASN A 170 9.78 1.41 12.25
CA ASN A 170 10.16 2.79 12.53
C ASN A 170 9.54 3.32 13.83
N ASP A 171 8.26 3.08 14.05
CA ASP A 171 7.53 3.55 15.22
C ASP A 171 8.01 2.85 16.51
N THR A 172 8.47 1.58 16.40
CA THR A 172 8.91 0.79 17.57
C THR A 172 10.39 0.97 17.89
N SER A 173 11.24 1.08 16.86
CA SER A 173 12.71 1.02 17.02
C SER A 173 13.45 2.25 16.46
N GLY A 174 12.70 3.25 15.98
CA GLY A 174 13.22 4.50 15.43
C GLY A 174 13.68 4.41 13.96
N HIS A 175 13.82 5.56 13.30
CA HIS A 175 14.19 5.66 11.88
C HIS A 175 15.54 4.99 11.56
N GLY A 176 16.50 4.99 12.49
CA GLY A 176 17.77 4.30 12.28
C GLY A 176 17.64 2.78 12.13
N ALA A 177 16.64 2.16 12.79
CA ALA A 177 16.31 0.75 12.59
C ALA A 177 15.73 0.51 11.19
N GLY A 178 14.84 1.39 10.73
CA GLY A 178 14.27 1.33 9.38
C GLY A 178 15.32 1.48 8.29
N ASP A 179 16.21 2.46 8.41
CA ASP A 179 17.30 2.67 7.44
C ASP A 179 18.22 1.44 7.36
N ASN A 180 18.54 0.84 8.50
CA ASN A 180 19.36 -0.37 8.52
C ASN A 180 18.62 -1.58 7.94
N LEU A 181 17.31 -1.71 8.19
CA LEU A 181 16.49 -2.74 7.59
C LEU A 181 16.45 -2.63 6.06
N ILE A 182 16.28 -1.41 5.54
CA ILE A 182 16.30 -1.14 4.08
C ILE A 182 17.63 -1.60 3.47
N LYS A 183 18.78 -1.26 4.09
CA LYS A 183 20.11 -1.70 3.63
C LYS A 183 20.23 -3.22 3.63
N THR A 184 19.84 -3.86 4.73
CA THR A 184 19.92 -5.32 4.86
C THR A 184 19.04 -6.04 3.85
N ILE A 185 17.85 -5.49 3.57
CA ILE A 185 16.97 -6.04 2.52
C ILE A 185 17.57 -5.81 1.14
N ALA A 186 18.11 -4.64 0.85
CA ALA A 186 18.78 -4.35 -0.43
C ALA A 186 19.90 -5.35 -0.72
N GLU A 187 20.77 -5.62 0.25
CA GLU A 187 21.82 -6.62 0.17
C GLU A 187 21.25 -8.03 -0.05
N CYS A 188 20.23 -8.42 0.73
CA CYS A 188 19.57 -9.71 0.63
C CYS A 188 18.95 -9.92 -0.75
N LEU A 189 18.25 -8.93 -1.30
CA LEU A 189 17.66 -8.99 -2.63
C LEU A 189 18.73 -9.08 -3.72
N GLY A 190 19.81 -8.29 -3.59
CA GLY A 190 20.92 -8.29 -4.54
C GLY A 190 21.63 -9.65 -4.64
N HIS A 191 21.77 -10.37 -3.52
CA HIS A 191 22.36 -11.72 -3.51
C HIS A 191 21.50 -12.80 -4.20
N GLU A 192 20.22 -12.58 -4.30
CA GLU A 192 19.28 -13.52 -4.92
C GLU A 192 19.04 -13.26 -6.41
N LEU A 193 19.51 -12.15 -6.94
CA LEU A 193 19.34 -11.77 -8.34
C LEU A 193 20.57 -12.17 -9.17
N PHE A 194 20.35 -12.43 -10.46
CA PHE A 194 21.42 -12.78 -11.38
C PHE A 194 22.04 -11.52 -12.01
N ILE A 195 23.24 -11.70 -12.56
CA ILE A 195 23.89 -10.67 -13.38
C ILE A 195 23.03 -10.42 -14.62
N GLY A 196 22.60 -9.18 -14.78
CA GLY A 196 21.65 -8.78 -15.83
C GLY A 196 20.27 -8.43 -15.30
N ASP A 197 19.89 -8.90 -14.12
CA ASP A 197 18.72 -8.41 -13.40
C ASP A 197 19.03 -7.05 -12.79
N MET A 198 18.10 -6.12 -12.87
CA MET A 198 18.29 -4.79 -12.33
C MET A 198 17.50 -4.60 -11.05
N LEU A 199 18.18 -4.34 -9.95
CA LEU A 199 17.58 -3.97 -8.67
C LEU A 199 17.73 -2.46 -8.43
N CYS A 200 16.62 -1.82 -8.07
CA CYS A 200 16.55 -0.41 -7.76
C CYS A 200 15.82 -0.14 -6.47
N ARG A 201 16.13 0.96 -5.80
CA ARG A 201 15.26 1.56 -4.79
C ARG A 201 14.44 2.68 -5.41
N LEU A 202 13.11 2.58 -5.31
CA LEU A 202 12.18 3.55 -5.90
C LEU A 202 11.89 4.72 -4.94
N GLY A 203 12.04 4.48 -3.63
CA GLY A 203 11.87 5.47 -2.57
C GLY A 203 11.28 4.84 -1.30
N GLY A 204 11.47 5.44 -0.15
CA GLY A 204 10.94 4.90 1.11
C GLY A 204 11.34 3.44 1.34
N ASP A 205 10.35 2.57 1.42
CA ASP A 205 10.43 1.12 1.61
C ASP A 205 10.16 0.31 0.32
N GLU A 206 10.19 0.98 -0.84
CA GLU A 206 9.86 0.39 -2.14
C GLU A 206 11.10 0.09 -2.98
N PHE A 207 11.11 -1.10 -3.61
CA PHE A 207 12.12 -1.54 -4.55
C PHE A 207 11.49 -1.98 -5.88
N GLY A 208 12.26 -1.88 -6.95
CA GLY A 208 11.90 -2.37 -8.27
C GLY A 208 12.94 -3.36 -8.79
N VAL A 209 12.49 -4.43 -9.43
CA VAL A 209 13.36 -5.35 -10.17
C VAL A 209 12.88 -5.45 -11.60
N LEU A 210 13.80 -5.23 -12.55
CA LEU A 210 13.56 -5.44 -13.98
C LEU A 210 14.24 -6.72 -14.43
N LEU A 211 13.47 -7.59 -15.06
CA LEU A 211 13.90 -8.90 -15.57
C LEU A 211 13.73 -8.93 -17.07
N SER A 212 14.82 -9.18 -17.81
CA SER A 212 14.80 -9.24 -19.28
C SER A 212 14.60 -10.68 -19.76
N ASN A 213 13.81 -10.84 -20.86
CA ASN A 213 13.54 -12.14 -21.50
C ASN A 213 13.01 -13.20 -20.52
N MET A 214 11.97 -12.82 -19.75
CA MET A 214 11.37 -13.68 -18.72
C MET A 214 9.89 -13.86 -19.00
N ASP A 215 9.40 -15.07 -18.75
CA ASP A 215 7.97 -15.34 -18.72
C ASP A 215 7.37 -15.15 -17.30
N THR A 216 6.05 -15.28 -17.20
CA THR A 216 5.34 -15.11 -15.92
C THR A 216 5.78 -16.14 -14.88
N PHE A 217 6.06 -17.38 -15.29
CA PHE A 217 6.44 -18.45 -14.36
C PHE A 217 7.83 -18.21 -13.78
N GLU A 218 8.78 -17.82 -14.63
CA GLU A 218 10.15 -17.48 -14.23
C GLU A 218 10.18 -16.26 -13.31
N ALA A 219 9.47 -15.18 -13.67
CA ALA A 219 9.34 -13.99 -12.83
C ALA A 219 8.73 -14.29 -11.46
N CYS A 220 7.68 -15.12 -11.41
CA CYS A 220 7.08 -15.57 -10.15
C CYS A 220 8.03 -16.44 -9.32
N SER A 221 8.84 -17.27 -9.96
CA SER A 221 9.84 -18.09 -9.29
C SER A 221 10.88 -17.22 -8.60
N ILE A 222 11.39 -16.21 -9.30
CA ILE A 222 12.33 -15.22 -8.74
C ILE A 222 11.67 -14.46 -7.58
N ALA A 223 10.48 -13.90 -7.78
CA ALA A 223 9.75 -13.17 -6.75
C ALA A 223 9.54 -14.01 -5.46
N ASN A 224 9.16 -15.29 -5.61
CA ASN A 224 9.02 -16.21 -4.47
C ASN A 224 10.36 -16.51 -3.78
N ARG A 225 11.47 -16.57 -4.52
CA ARG A 225 12.82 -16.74 -3.96
C ARG A 225 13.20 -15.53 -3.12
N LEU A 226 12.98 -14.31 -3.62
CA LEU A 226 13.22 -13.05 -2.91
C LEU A 226 12.41 -12.98 -1.58
N ILE A 227 11.12 -13.31 -1.62
CA ILE A 227 10.27 -13.36 -0.42
C ILE A 227 10.82 -14.34 0.61
N LYS A 228 11.23 -15.54 0.17
CA LYS A 228 11.77 -16.56 1.08
C LYS A 228 13.11 -16.12 1.68
N ALA A 229 13.97 -15.45 0.92
CA ALA A 229 15.25 -14.94 1.39
C ALA A 229 15.04 -13.88 2.49
N VAL A 230 14.23 -12.88 2.23
CA VAL A 230 13.92 -11.83 3.22
C VAL A 230 13.26 -12.41 4.47
N LYS A 231 12.33 -13.37 4.32
CA LYS A 231 11.67 -14.02 5.47
C LYS A 231 12.62 -14.84 6.34
N ARG A 232 13.72 -15.34 5.78
CA ARG A 232 14.77 -16.11 6.50
C ARG A 232 15.86 -15.22 7.09
N MET A 233 15.97 -14.00 6.60
CA MET A 233 16.98 -13.04 7.02
C MET A 233 16.78 -12.66 8.50
N PRO A 234 17.79 -12.87 9.35
CA PRO A 234 17.72 -12.40 10.74
C PRO A 234 17.92 -10.88 10.77
N PHE A 235 16.99 -10.15 11.33
CA PHE A 235 17.17 -8.72 11.58
C PHE A 235 17.09 -8.44 13.07
N VAL A 236 18.21 -8.03 13.65
CA VAL A 236 18.31 -7.69 15.08
C VAL A 236 18.81 -6.24 15.21
N TRP A 237 18.04 -5.42 15.89
CA TRP A 237 18.39 -4.03 16.17
C TRP A 237 18.34 -3.74 17.67
N SER A 238 19.45 -3.24 18.25
CA SER A 238 19.54 -2.95 19.69
C SER A 238 19.10 -4.10 20.60
N GLY A 239 19.36 -5.35 20.19
CA GLY A 239 18.98 -6.55 20.95
C GLY A 239 17.52 -7.03 20.73
N ILE A 240 16.72 -6.32 19.94
CA ILE A 240 15.34 -6.71 19.58
C ILE A 240 15.37 -7.39 18.21
N SER A 241 14.79 -8.59 18.15
CA SER A 241 14.64 -9.34 16.88
C SER A 241 13.35 -8.96 16.19
N HIS A 242 13.44 -8.52 14.94
CA HIS A 242 12.30 -8.21 14.10
C HIS A 242 12.17 -9.23 12.96
N ARG A 243 10.94 -9.54 12.59
CA ARG A 243 10.66 -10.35 11.40
C ARG A 243 10.34 -9.42 10.25
N ALA A 244 11.12 -9.50 9.18
CA ALA A 244 10.85 -8.78 7.94
C ALA A 244 10.12 -9.67 6.94
N SER A 245 9.23 -9.09 6.16
CA SER A 245 8.65 -9.70 4.97
C SER A 245 8.44 -8.65 3.89
N ILE A 246 8.30 -9.09 2.65
CA ILE A 246 8.04 -8.24 1.49
C ILE A 246 6.84 -8.75 0.72
N SER A 247 6.05 -7.83 0.17
CA SER A 247 4.99 -8.10 -0.79
C SER A 247 5.45 -7.72 -2.19
N VAL A 248 5.15 -8.57 -3.19
CA VAL A 248 5.66 -8.41 -4.55
C VAL A 248 4.53 -8.42 -5.56
N GLY A 249 4.40 -7.34 -6.34
CA GLY A 249 3.59 -7.28 -7.55
C GLY A 249 4.43 -7.65 -8.77
N VAL A 250 3.91 -8.50 -9.64
CA VAL A 250 4.56 -8.91 -10.89
C VAL A 250 3.73 -8.45 -12.07
N VAL A 251 4.36 -7.77 -13.02
CA VAL A 251 3.77 -7.37 -14.30
C VAL A 251 4.60 -7.92 -15.43
N LEU A 252 3.95 -8.56 -16.39
CA LEU A 252 4.57 -8.98 -17.63
C LEU A 252 4.56 -7.80 -18.62
N ILE A 253 5.71 -7.51 -19.21
CA ILE A 253 5.91 -6.48 -20.24
C ILE A 253 5.99 -7.23 -21.57
N ASP A 254 4.90 -7.24 -22.31
CA ASP A 254 4.75 -7.89 -23.60
C ASP A 254 4.43 -6.86 -24.71
N GLU A 255 4.14 -7.33 -25.91
CA GLU A 255 3.77 -6.48 -27.07
C GLU A 255 2.50 -5.63 -26.85
N HIS A 256 1.73 -5.90 -25.77
CA HIS A 256 0.52 -5.16 -25.41
C HIS A 256 0.78 -4.10 -24.33
N ALA A 257 2.01 -3.96 -23.83
CA ALA A 257 2.40 -2.91 -22.91
C ALA A 257 2.28 -1.55 -23.60
N GLN A 258 1.46 -0.64 -23.05
CA GLN A 258 1.17 0.65 -23.68
C GLN A 258 2.33 1.62 -23.50
N ASP A 259 2.70 1.86 -22.25
CA ASP A 259 3.76 2.78 -21.85
C ASP A 259 4.31 2.44 -20.46
N ARG A 260 5.39 3.09 -20.09
CA ARG A 260 6.07 2.97 -18.81
C ARG A 260 5.12 3.23 -17.64
N ASP A 261 4.33 4.30 -17.69
CA ASP A 261 3.50 4.75 -16.58
C ASP A 261 2.34 3.76 -16.33
N SER A 262 1.80 3.18 -17.40
CA SER A 262 0.82 2.09 -17.32
C SER A 262 1.40 0.84 -16.66
N VAL A 263 2.62 0.42 -17.03
CA VAL A 263 3.30 -0.75 -16.43
C VAL A 263 3.60 -0.51 -14.95
N MET A 264 4.06 0.70 -14.58
CA MET A 264 4.29 1.08 -13.18
C MET A 264 2.99 1.04 -12.37
N SER A 265 1.92 1.59 -12.90
CA SER A 265 0.60 1.56 -12.25
C SER A 265 0.08 0.13 -12.05
N GLN A 266 0.24 -0.72 -13.06
CA GLN A 266 -0.13 -2.15 -12.97
C GLN A 266 0.68 -2.88 -11.90
N ALA A 267 1.96 -2.56 -11.75
CA ALA A 267 2.86 -3.18 -10.79
C ALA A 267 2.54 -2.77 -9.35
N ASP A 268 2.27 -1.49 -9.12
CA ASP A 268 1.83 -0.99 -7.82
C ASP A 268 0.51 -1.66 -7.40
N VAL A 269 -0.43 -1.74 -8.31
CA VAL A 269 -1.71 -2.44 -8.14
C VAL A 269 -1.52 -3.91 -7.77
N ALA A 270 -0.64 -4.63 -8.45
CA ALA A 270 -0.34 -6.02 -8.14
C ALA A 270 0.31 -6.16 -6.76
N MET A 271 1.27 -5.30 -6.42
CA MET A 271 1.94 -5.28 -5.12
C MET A 271 0.93 -5.03 -3.99
N TYR A 272 0.05 -4.06 -4.18
CA TYR A 272 -1.00 -3.79 -3.21
C TYR A 272 -1.94 -4.99 -3.02
N SER A 273 -2.33 -5.68 -4.12
CA SER A 273 -3.12 -6.91 -4.03
C SER A 273 -2.40 -8.01 -3.23
N ALA A 274 -1.07 -8.10 -3.34
CA ALA A 274 -0.29 -9.01 -2.50
C ALA A 274 -0.41 -8.64 -1.01
N LYS A 275 -0.41 -7.35 -0.66
CA LYS A 275 -0.60 -6.88 0.72
C LYS A 275 -2.00 -7.18 1.26
N GLU A 276 -3.04 -6.91 0.49
CA GLU A 276 -4.44 -7.18 0.85
C GLU A 276 -4.72 -8.67 1.09
N ASN A 277 -4.15 -9.53 0.24
CA ASN A 277 -4.36 -10.96 0.33
C ASN A 277 -3.53 -11.64 1.45
N GLY A 278 -2.96 -10.88 2.39
CA GLY A 278 -2.30 -11.38 3.60
C GLY A 278 -0.78 -11.25 3.61
N ARG A 279 -0.20 -10.36 2.81
CA ARG A 279 1.23 -9.98 2.79
C ARG A 279 2.20 -11.16 2.59
N GLY A 280 3.49 -10.87 2.45
CA GLY A 280 4.52 -11.89 2.33
C GLY A 280 4.35 -12.83 1.14
N ARG A 281 3.82 -12.34 0.01
CA ARG A 281 3.46 -13.14 -1.17
C ARG A 281 3.65 -12.39 -2.48
N VAL A 282 3.56 -13.15 -3.58
CA VAL A 282 3.52 -12.65 -4.95
C VAL A 282 2.06 -12.49 -5.38
N HIS A 283 1.77 -11.44 -6.12
CA HIS A 283 0.57 -11.30 -6.93
C HIS A 283 0.95 -10.88 -8.35
N VAL A 284 0.40 -11.58 -9.35
CA VAL A 284 0.61 -11.26 -10.76
C VAL A 284 -0.51 -10.37 -11.24
N TYR A 285 -0.18 -9.31 -11.97
CA TYR A 285 -1.18 -8.47 -12.60
C TYR A 285 -1.98 -9.25 -13.65
N ASP A 286 -3.29 -9.23 -13.57
CA ASP A 286 -4.21 -9.80 -14.55
C ASP A 286 -5.30 -8.77 -14.90
N LYS A 287 -5.41 -8.41 -16.18
CA LYS A 287 -6.43 -7.46 -16.69
C LYS A 287 -7.87 -7.90 -16.37
N SER A 288 -8.10 -9.19 -16.14
CA SER A 288 -9.41 -9.74 -15.80
C SER A 288 -9.78 -9.63 -14.31
N ASP A 289 -8.82 -9.28 -13.45
CA ASP A 289 -9.06 -9.17 -12.02
C ASP A 289 -9.83 -7.88 -11.69
N LYS A 290 -11.12 -8.04 -11.38
CA LYS A 290 -12.01 -6.91 -11.02
C LYS A 290 -11.53 -6.10 -9.81
N LYS A 291 -10.66 -6.64 -8.96
CA LYS A 291 -10.02 -5.89 -7.87
C LYS A 291 -8.97 -4.91 -8.40
N LEU A 292 -8.34 -5.25 -9.50
CA LEU A 292 -7.27 -4.46 -10.13
C LEU A 292 -7.82 -3.21 -10.82
N SER A 293 -8.98 -3.30 -11.45
CA SER A 293 -9.64 -2.11 -12.01
C SER A 293 -10.04 -1.10 -10.92
N ARG A 294 -10.38 -1.59 -9.71
CA ARG A 294 -10.70 -0.72 -8.58
C ARG A 294 -9.49 0.08 -8.06
N LEU A 295 -8.29 -0.47 -8.13
CA LEU A 295 -7.08 0.22 -7.66
C LEU A 295 -6.59 1.28 -8.67
N HIS A 296 -6.76 1.03 -9.95
CA HIS A 296 -6.55 2.07 -10.97
C HIS A 296 -7.56 3.21 -10.79
N ASP A 297 -8.82 2.85 -10.55
CA ASP A 297 -9.87 3.80 -10.18
C ASP A 297 -9.52 4.58 -8.88
N ASP A 298 -8.87 3.94 -7.90
CA ASP A 298 -8.51 4.57 -6.64
C ASP A 298 -7.36 5.59 -6.77
N MET A 299 -6.35 5.37 -7.61
CA MET A 299 -5.32 6.37 -7.90
C MET A 299 -5.90 7.60 -8.61
N ASP A 300 -6.83 7.37 -9.52
CA ASP A 300 -7.60 8.42 -10.17
C ASP A 300 -8.43 9.20 -9.12
N TRP A 301 -8.96 8.52 -8.10
CA TRP A 301 -9.63 9.14 -6.97
C TRP A 301 -8.72 10.05 -6.14
N VAL A 302 -7.47 9.68 -5.88
CA VAL A 302 -6.49 10.55 -5.18
C VAL A 302 -6.31 11.87 -5.92
N HIS A 303 -6.15 11.82 -7.24
CA HIS A 303 -6.05 13.03 -8.07
C HIS A 303 -7.33 13.87 -8.01
N ARG A 304 -8.51 13.23 -8.14
CA ARG A 304 -9.82 13.88 -8.06
C ARG A 304 -10.05 14.55 -6.71
N ILE A 305 -9.76 13.84 -5.60
CA ILE A 305 -9.91 14.36 -4.24
C ILE A 305 -8.99 15.55 -4.01
N ASN A 306 -7.70 15.47 -4.37
CA ASN A 306 -6.78 16.59 -4.22
C ASN A 306 -7.19 17.81 -5.05
N LYS A 307 -7.68 17.59 -6.27
CA LYS A 307 -8.20 18.65 -7.13
C LYS A 307 -9.44 19.30 -6.49
N ALA A 308 -10.38 18.49 -5.98
CA ALA A 308 -11.59 18.99 -5.33
C ALA A 308 -11.28 19.77 -4.04
N LEU A 309 -10.30 19.31 -3.22
CA LEU A 309 -9.82 20.06 -2.04
C LEU A 309 -9.21 21.41 -2.43
N ALA A 310 -8.43 21.46 -3.51
CA ALA A 310 -7.80 22.68 -3.98
C ALA A 310 -8.79 23.68 -4.62
N ALA A 311 -9.83 23.17 -5.28
CA ALA A 311 -10.87 23.96 -5.94
C ALA A 311 -12.06 24.31 -5.04
N ASP A 312 -12.09 23.80 -3.79
CA ASP A 312 -13.24 23.91 -2.86
C ASP A 312 -14.52 23.26 -3.43
N ASP A 313 -14.36 22.18 -4.20
CA ASP A 313 -15.43 21.46 -4.91
C ASP A 313 -16.09 20.38 -4.01
N PHE A 314 -16.21 20.64 -2.72
CA PHE A 314 -17.01 19.85 -1.79
C PHE A 314 -18.24 20.62 -1.34
N SER A 315 -19.28 19.92 -0.94
CA SER A 315 -20.47 20.49 -0.31
C SER A 315 -20.92 19.65 0.88
N LEU A 316 -21.74 20.27 1.73
CA LEU A 316 -22.31 19.62 2.90
C LEU A 316 -23.81 19.47 2.73
N VAL A 317 -24.31 18.27 3.04
CA VAL A 317 -25.73 17.99 3.17
C VAL A 317 -26.03 17.56 4.60
N SER A 318 -27.27 17.67 5.00
CA SER A 318 -27.74 17.35 6.34
C SER A 318 -28.83 16.29 6.29
N GLU A 319 -28.68 15.25 7.11
CA GLU A 319 -29.70 14.24 7.36
C GLU A 319 -30.30 14.42 8.75
N ARG A 320 -31.63 14.36 8.84
CA ARG A 320 -32.34 14.55 10.11
C ARG A 320 -32.35 13.28 10.94
N ILE A 321 -32.08 13.42 12.23
CA ILE A 321 -32.25 12.40 13.25
C ILE A 321 -33.39 12.84 14.15
N LEU A 322 -34.46 12.07 14.21
CA LEU A 322 -35.68 12.43 14.92
C LEU A 322 -35.77 11.75 16.28
N PRO A 323 -36.20 12.49 17.32
CA PRO A 323 -36.49 11.91 18.62
C PRO A 323 -37.72 10.98 18.54
N LEU A 324 -37.63 9.84 19.20
CA LEU A 324 -38.71 8.85 19.29
C LEU A 324 -39.49 8.92 20.61
N VAL A 325 -38.84 9.39 21.64
CA VAL A 325 -39.42 9.52 23.01
C VAL A 325 -39.80 10.99 23.22
N ASP A 326 -41.05 11.25 23.55
CA ASP A 326 -41.60 12.57 23.85
C ASP A 326 -41.25 12.92 25.31
N GLU A 327 -40.02 13.33 25.56
CA GLU A 327 -39.69 13.98 26.84
C GLU A 327 -40.28 15.40 26.81
N SER A 328 -41.38 15.58 27.50
CA SER A 328 -42.11 16.80 27.65
C SER A 328 -41.20 18.05 27.64
N ASN A 329 -41.23 18.81 26.55
CA ASN A 329 -40.71 20.14 26.33
C ASN A 329 -39.25 20.39 25.93
N ARG A 330 -38.41 19.36 25.58
CA ARG A 330 -37.08 19.60 25.02
C ARG A 330 -36.73 18.55 23.97
N THR A 331 -37.32 18.62 22.81
CA THR A 331 -36.97 17.81 21.65
C THR A 331 -35.78 18.45 20.93
N THR A 332 -34.56 18.09 21.32
CA THR A 332 -33.38 18.52 20.56
C THR A 332 -33.45 17.91 19.16
N MET A 333 -33.56 18.75 18.14
CA MET A 333 -33.42 18.30 16.76
C MET A 333 -31.96 17.92 16.51
N PHE A 334 -31.74 16.81 15.84
CA PHE A 334 -30.40 16.33 15.56
C PHE A 334 -30.22 16.26 14.04
N ASN A 335 -29.04 16.68 13.53
CA ASN A 335 -28.73 16.67 12.11
C ASN A 335 -27.33 16.10 11.90
N GLU A 336 -27.21 15.03 11.15
CA GLU A 336 -25.91 14.53 10.74
C GLU A 336 -25.44 15.26 9.48
N ILE A 337 -24.21 15.76 9.50
CA ILE A 337 -23.58 16.48 8.39
C ILE A 337 -22.77 15.50 7.57
N LEU A 338 -23.13 15.39 6.30
CA LEU A 338 -22.55 14.46 5.35
C LEU A 338 -21.88 15.24 4.22
N VAL A 339 -20.65 14.88 3.88
CA VAL A 339 -19.90 15.47 2.78
C VAL A 339 -20.36 14.92 1.43
N ARG A 340 -20.30 15.76 0.41
CA ARG A 340 -20.45 15.40 -1.01
C ARG A 340 -19.29 16.01 -1.78
N MET A 341 -18.88 15.38 -2.86
CA MET A 341 -17.84 15.90 -3.75
C MET A 341 -18.41 16.19 -5.13
N HIS A 342 -18.12 17.36 -5.68
CA HIS A 342 -18.47 17.71 -7.05
C HIS A 342 -17.34 17.34 -7.98
N TYR A 343 -17.67 16.60 -9.04
CA TYR A 343 -16.69 16.24 -10.06
C TYR A 343 -17.34 16.15 -11.43
N ASN A 344 -16.84 16.91 -12.41
CA ASN A 344 -17.35 16.97 -13.78
C ASN A 344 -18.88 17.19 -13.89
N GLY A 345 -19.46 17.98 -12.96
CA GLY A 345 -20.89 18.25 -12.93
C GLY A 345 -21.75 17.20 -12.23
N GLU A 346 -21.15 16.14 -11.70
CA GLU A 346 -21.81 15.11 -10.89
C GLU A 346 -21.59 15.34 -9.40
N LEU A 347 -22.60 14.98 -8.59
CA LEU A 347 -22.53 15.00 -7.13
C LEU A 347 -22.23 13.58 -6.61
N LEU A 348 -21.01 13.39 -6.13
CA LEU A 348 -20.52 12.10 -5.68
C LEU A 348 -20.76 11.90 -4.18
N ARG A 349 -21.20 10.68 -3.82
CA ARG A 349 -21.45 10.29 -2.43
C ARG A 349 -20.18 9.74 -1.77
N PRO A 350 -20.05 9.81 -0.43
CA PRO A 350 -18.89 9.33 0.33
C PRO A 350 -18.44 7.92 -0.06
N GLY A 351 -19.36 6.97 -0.20
CA GLY A 351 -19.04 5.58 -0.56
C GLY A 351 -18.27 5.40 -1.88
N GLN A 352 -18.24 6.43 -2.74
CA GLN A 352 -17.52 6.39 -4.01
C GLN A 352 -16.04 6.82 -3.89
N PHE A 353 -15.70 7.74 -2.97
CA PHE A 353 -14.36 8.31 -2.85
C PHE A 353 -13.70 8.12 -1.48
N MET A 354 -14.47 7.91 -0.39
CA MET A 354 -13.93 7.70 0.96
C MET A 354 -13.01 6.49 1.07
N PRO A 355 -13.31 5.32 0.44
CA PRO A 355 -12.39 4.18 0.51
C PRO A 355 -11.01 4.48 -0.07
N ALA A 356 -10.93 5.28 -1.13
CA ALA A 356 -9.67 5.74 -1.68
C ALA A 356 -9.01 6.78 -0.78
N ALA A 357 -9.78 7.72 -0.22
CA ALA A 357 -9.26 8.71 0.72
C ALA A 357 -8.65 8.06 1.98
N GLU A 358 -9.29 7.05 2.53
CA GLU A 358 -8.78 6.29 3.68
C GLU A 358 -7.49 5.56 3.32
N ARG A 359 -7.47 4.86 2.19
CA ARG A 359 -6.32 4.09 1.72
C ARG A 359 -5.08 4.95 1.53
N PHE A 360 -5.24 6.13 0.96
CA PHE A 360 -4.14 7.04 0.64
C PHE A 360 -3.90 8.16 1.66
N GLY A 361 -4.48 8.05 2.85
CA GLY A 361 -4.21 8.98 3.96
C GLY A 361 -4.74 10.40 3.76
N LEU A 362 -5.78 10.59 2.93
CA LEU A 362 -6.38 11.90 2.62
C LEU A 362 -7.49 12.29 3.60
N MET A 363 -7.95 11.38 4.44
CA MET A 363 -9.03 11.64 5.39
C MET A 363 -8.79 12.87 6.29
N PRO A 364 -7.57 13.10 6.84
CA PRO A 364 -7.35 14.29 7.67
C PRO A 364 -7.54 15.62 6.94
N GLN A 365 -7.35 15.65 5.63
CA GLN A 365 -7.59 16.85 4.82
C GLN A 365 -9.09 17.06 4.60
N ILE A 366 -9.82 15.99 4.31
CA ILE A 366 -11.28 16.01 4.13
C ILE A 366 -11.96 16.39 5.45
N ASP A 367 -11.62 15.75 6.56
CA ASP A 367 -12.20 16.03 7.88
C ASP A 367 -11.94 17.48 8.31
N ARG A 368 -10.73 18.02 8.05
CA ARG A 368 -10.44 19.44 8.29
C ARG A 368 -11.33 20.36 7.44
N TRP A 369 -11.52 19.99 6.17
CA TRP A 369 -12.40 20.77 5.28
C TRP A 369 -13.84 20.75 5.79
N VAL A 370 -14.37 19.58 6.16
CA VAL A 370 -15.74 19.42 6.68
C VAL A 370 -15.93 20.26 7.95
N ILE A 371 -15.06 20.05 8.96
CA ILE A 371 -15.19 20.75 10.26
C ILE A 371 -15.06 22.27 10.09
N LYS A 372 -14.12 22.73 9.26
CA LYS A 372 -13.99 24.16 8.96
C LYS A 372 -15.27 24.74 8.38
N ASN A 373 -15.85 24.06 7.38
CA ASN A 373 -17.06 24.55 6.71
C ASN A 373 -18.31 24.48 7.62
N VAL A 374 -18.43 23.45 8.48
CA VAL A 374 -19.46 23.39 9.52
C VAL A 374 -19.33 24.57 10.49
N PHE A 375 -18.12 24.83 10.97
CA PHE A 375 -17.88 25.96 11.88
C PHE A 375 -18.16 27.31 11.22
N ASP A 376 -17.71 27.50 9.98
CA ASP A 376 -17.97 28.72 9.21
C ASP A 376 -19.48 28.92 8.98
N TYR A 377 -20.22 27.82 8.70
CA TYR A 377 -21.69 27.86 8.55
C TYR A 377 -22.38 28.29 9.85
N LEU A 378 -22.02 27.69 10.98
CA LEU A 378 -22.62 28.02 12.28
C LEU A 378 -22.27 29.44 12.74
N GLN A 379 -21.09 29.95 12.41
CA GLN A 379 -20.71 31.35 12.69
C GLN A 379 -21.53 32.35 11.88
N ARG A 380 -21.79 32.05 10.60
CA ARG A 380 -22.61 32.91 9.73
C ARG A 380 -24.09 32.92 10.11
N ASN A 381 -24.58 31.83 10.70
CA ASN A 381 -25.96 31.63 11.11
C ASN A 381 -26.05 31.57 12.64
N SER A 382 -25.69 32.68 13.31
CA SER A 382 -25.56 32.74 14.77
C SER A 382 -26.86 32.45 15.54
N GLU A 383 -28.04 32.61 14.91
CA GLU A 383 -29.32 32.20 15.46
C GLU A 383 -29.43 30.69 15.71
N LEU A 384 -28.68 29.87 14.98
CA LEU A 384 -28.63 28.42 15.19
C LEU A 384 -27.95 28.06 16.51
N ASN A 385 -27.03 28.89 17.00
CA ASN A 385 -26.35 28.68 18.28
C ASN A 385 -27.29 28.76 19.50
N SER A 386 -28.47 29.37 19.34
CA SER A 386 -29.49 29.53 20.38
C SER A 386 -30.65 28.53 20.24
N ARG A 387 -30.73 27.79 19.13
CA ARG A 387 -31.75 26.77 18.92
C ARG A 387 -31.38 25.48 19.64
N ASP A 388 -32.38 24.70 20.00
CA ASP A 388 -32.18 23.33 20.54
C ASP A 388 -31.98 22.32 19.39
N VAL A 389 -30.88 22.52 18.67
CA VAL A 389 -30.46 21.71 17.49
C VAL A 389 -29.05 21.26 17.71
N MET A 390 -28.74 20.00 17.39
CA MET A 390 -27.41 19.43 17.44
C MET A 390 -26.95 19.06 16.02
N TYR A 391 -25.67 19.24 15.73
CA TYR A 391 -25.03 18.91 14.47
C TYR A 391 -23.97 17.86 14.72
N SER A 392 -24.10 16.69 14.13
CA SER A 392 -23.07 15.68 14.21
C SER A 392 -22.15 15.68 13.00
N VAL A 393 -20.88 15.39 13.25
CA VAL A 393 -19.81 15.40 12.25
C VAL A 393 -18.92 14.18 12.46
N ASN A 394 -18.76 13.41 11.41
CA ASN A 394 -17.90 12.23 11.39
C ASN A 394 -16.41 12.61 11.48
N ILE A 395 -15.63 11.83 12.24
CA ILE A 395 -14.16 11.96 12.32
C ILE A 395 -13.52 10.61 12.05
N SER A 396 -12.59 10.58 11.10
CA SER A 396 -11.85 9.38 10.75
C SER A 396 -10.78 9.02 11.80
N GLY A 397 -10.45 7.73 11.88
CA GLY A 397 -9.35 7.25 12.72
C GLY A 397 -7.99 7.87 12.38
N GLN A 398 -7.75 8.16 11.11
CA GLN A 398 -6.52 8.81 10.64
C GLN A 398 -6.38 10.24 11.18
N SER A 399 -7.48 10.96 11.26
CA SER A 399 -7.51 12.31 11.82
C SER A 399 -7.25 12.32 13.33
N LEU A 400 -7.84 11.36 14.05
CA LEU A 400 -7.65 11.23 15.50
C LEU A 400 -6.21 10.92 15.90
N CYS A 401 -5.46 10.23 15.03
CA CYS A 401 -4.04 9.96 15.26
C CYS A 401 -3.12 11.20 15.08
N GLN A 402 -3.64 12.34 14.58
CA GLN A 402 -2.88 13.57 14.37
C GLN A 402 -3.15 14.60 15.48
N GLU A 403 -2.19 14.86 16.35
CA GLU A 403 -2.33 15.86 17.41
C GLU A 403 -2.65 17.26 16.87
N SER A 404 -2.07 17.61 15.71
CA SER A 404 -2.37 18.88 15.02
C SER A 404 -3.84 19.00 14.57
N PHE A 405 -4.53 17.87 14.31
CA PHE A 405 -5.95 17.85 13.99
C PHE A 405 -6.79 18.06 15.25
N LEU A 406 -6.45 17.39 16.34
CA LEU A 406 -7.15 17.54 17.62
C LEU A 406 -7.05 18.99 18.12
N ASP A 407 -5.89 19.62 18.00
CA ASP A 407 -5.68 21.02 18.34
C ASP A 407 -6.45 21.98 17.41
N PHE A 408 -6.60 21.65 16.13
CA PHE A 408 -7.40 22.41 15.19
C PHE A 408 -8.88 22.43 15.63
N VAL A 409 -9.46 21.27 15.92
CA VAL A 409 -10.86 21.15 16.40
C VAL A 409 -11.05 21.91 17.69
N TYR A 410 -10.19 21.70 18.67
CA TYR A 410 -10.26 22.35 19.98
C TYR A 410 -10.19 23.88 19.88
N ARG A 411 -9.26 24.39 19.06
CA ARG A 411 -9.14 25.84 18.81
C ARG A 411 -10.35 26.41 18.09
N GLY A 412 -10.93 25.67 17.15
CA GLY A 412 -12.13 26.06 16.43
C GLY A 412 -13.31 26.23 17.37
N LEU A 413 -13.58 25.24 18.22
CA LEU A 413 -14.65 25.30 19.23
C LEU A 413 -14.45 26.43 20.24
N ARG A 414 -13.21 26.68 20.68
CA ARG A 414 -12.93 27.71 21.71
C ARG A 414 -12.97 29.13 21.20
N ARG A 415 -12.56 29.37 19.94
CA ARG A 415 -12.40 30.74 19.38
C ARG A 415 -13.54 31.17 18.48
N GLY A 416 -14.35 30.24 18.04
CA GLY A 416 -15.20 30.41 16.87
C GLY A 416 -16.56 31.07 17.10
N ASN A 417 -16.89 31.62 18.27
CA ASN A 417 -18.25 32.08 18.60
C ASN A 417 -19.36 31.02 18.30
N ILE A 418 -19.00 29.75 18.38
CA ILE A 418 -19.90 28.62 18.22
C ILE A 418 -20.24 28.11 19.62
N ASN A 419 -21.48 27.76 19.84
CA ASN A 419 -21.85 27.03 21.06
C ASN A 419 -21.40 25.56 20.97
N PRO A 420 -20.38 25.13 21.69
CA PRO A 420 -19.90 23.74 21.56
C PRO A 420 -20.98 22.71 21.90
N LYS A 421 -22.00 23.07 22.66
CA LYS A 421 -23.07 22.13 23.07
C LYS A 421 -23.96 21.66 21.92
N ILE A 422 -23.92 22.35 20.79
CA ILE A 422 -24.67 21.95 19.60
C ILE A 422 -23.83 21.07 18.65
N ILE A 423 -22.57 20.77 18.98
CA ILE A 423 -21.69 19.93 18.18
C ILE A 423 -21.59 18.54 18.82
N CYS A 424 -21.81 17.52 18.01
CA CYS A 424 -21.52 16.12 18.30
C CYS A 424 -20.50 15.60 17.30
N PHE A 425 -19.44 14.96 17.77
CA PHE A 425 -18.52 14.25 16.88
C PHE A 425 -18.84 12.76 16.85
N GLU A 426 -18.83 12.16 15.67
CA GLU A 426 -19.10 10.75 15.48
C GLU A 426 -17.80 10.01 15.18
N ILE A 427 -17.58 8.88 15.86
CA ILE A 427 -16.43 8.01 15.69
C ILE A 427 -16.92 6.57 15.60
N THR A 428 -16.41 5.78 14.67
CA THR A 428 -16.83 4.38 14.54
C THR A 428 -16.30 3.52 15.69
N GLU A 429 -17.00 2.44 15.99
CA GLU A 429 -16.62 1.47 17.02
C GLU A 429 -15.19 0.97 16.85
N THR A 430 -14.81 0.58 15.63
CA THR A 430 -13.47 0.09 15.31
C THR A 430 -12.37 1.10 15.62
N VAL A 431 -12.59 2.37 15.30
CA VAL A 431 -11.65 3.47 15.58
C VAL A 431 -11.51 3.69 17.08
N ALA A 432 -12.62 3.66 17.82
CA ALA A 432 -12.64 3.87 19.26
C ALA A 432 -11.85 2.77 19.99
N ILE A 433 -12.01 1.51 19.59
CA ILE A 433 -11.30 0.37 20.20
C ILE A 433 -9.80 0.42 19.86
N THR A 434 -9.47 0.64 18.60
CA THR A 434 -8.06 0.61 18.11
C THR A 434 -7.22 1.74 18.72
N ASN A 435 -7.83 2.91 18.98
CA ASN A 435 -7.15 4.12 19.45
C ASN A 435 -7.69 4.60 20.81
N PHE A 436 -8.08 3.71 21.69
CA PHE A 436 -8.86 3.97 22.89
C PHE A 436 -8.33 5.14 23.75
N SER A 437 -7.05 5.15 24.07
CA SER A 437 -6.45 6.20 24.91
C SER A 437 -6.46 7.58 24.25
N VAL A 438 -6.24 7.65 22.95
CA VAL A 438 -6.25 8.90 22.17
C VAL A 438 -7.68 9.43 22.09
N VAL A 439 -8.62 8.56 21.76
CA VAL A 439 -10.04 8.87 21.64
C VAL A 439 -10.60 9.37 22.98
N THR A 440 -10.37 8.66 24.07
CA THR A 440 -10.84 9.03 25.40
C THR A 440 -10.30 10.41 25.82
N ARG A 441 -9.02 10.68 25.59
CA ARG A 441 -8.41 11.99 25.86
C ARG A 441 -9.05 13.11 25.03
N PHE A 442 -9.33 12.84 23.77
CA PHE A 442 -9.98 13.82 22.88
C PHE A 442 -11.41 14.10 23.31
N ILE A 443 -12.20 13.06 23.64
CA ILE A 443 -13.56 13.22 24.16
C ILE A 443 -13.55 14.10 25.42
N HIS A 444 -12.70 13.84 26.39
CA HIS A 444 -12.61 14.67 27.60
C HIS A 444 -12.30 16.13 27.29
N ARG A 445 -11.35 16.43 26.39
CA ARG A 445 -11.03 17.81 26.02
C ARG A 445 -12.20 18.54 25.37
N VAL A 446 -13.01 17.86 24.56
CA VAL A 446 -14.19 18.45 23.90
C VAL A 446 -15.34 18.58 24.89
N HIS A 447 -15.54 17.61 25.79
CA HIS A 447 -16.52 17.69 26.87
C HIS A 447 -16.28 18.87 27.83
N GLU A 448 -15.01 19.21 28.11
CA GLU A 448 -14.67 20.42 28.89
C GLU A 448 -15.25 21.71 28.28
N LEU A 449 -15.44 21.73 26.96
CA LEU A 449 -16.08 22.84 26.26
C LEU A 449 -17.60 22.70 26.13
N GLY A 450 -18.13 21.51 26.45
CA GLY A 450 -19.56 21.19 26.36
C GLY A 450 -19.98 20.44 25.09
N GLY A 451 -19.06 20.12 24.17
CA GLY A 451 -19.34 19.31 22.99
C GLY A 451 -19.72 17.87 23.34
N LYS A 452 -20.27 17.15 22.39
CA LYS A 452 -20.80 15.79 22.54
C LYS A 452 -20.11 14.79 21.62
N PHE A 453 -20.27 13.49 21.93
CA PHE A 453 -19.75 12.38 21.10
C PHE A 453 -20.80 11.30 20.90
N ALA A 454 -20.80 10.72 19.68
CA ALA A 454 -21.53 9.52 19.33
C ALA A 454 -20.55 8.41 18.92
N LEU A 455 -20.84 7.19 19.34
CA LEU A 455 -20.18 5.99 18.87
C LEU A 455 -20.99 5.40 17.73
N ASP A 456 -20.39 5.32 16.54
CA ASP A 456 -21.04 4.94 15.30
C ASP A 456 -20.79 3.46 14.94
N ASP A 457 -21.65 2.87 14.08
CA ASP A 457 -21.59 1.48 13.59
C ASP A 457 -21.58 0.43 14.72
N PHE A 458 -22.25 0.70 15.86
CA PHE A 458 -22.15 -0.16 17.02
C PHE A 458 -22.82 -1.52 16.81
N GLY A 459 -22.06 -2.59 17.13
CA GLY A 459 -22.49 -3.98 17.09
C GLY A 459 -21.94 -4.79 15.92
N THR A 460 -21.26 -4.16 14.95
CA THR A 460 -20.68 -4.86 13.79
C THR A 460 -19.30 -5.45 14.09
N GLY A 461 -18.63 -5.03 15.18
CA GLY A 461 -17.30 -5.48 15.59
C GLY A 461 -17.33 -6.68 16.55
N MET A 462 -16.16 -7.11 17.03
CA MET A 462 -16.04 -8.10 18.12
C MET A 462 -16.38 -7.44 19.48
N SER A 463 -17.58 -6.97 19.63
CA SER A 463 -18.01 -6.11 20.73
C SER A 463 -18.03 -6.85 22.06
N SER A 464 -17.08 -6.57 22.93
CA SER A 464 -17.32 -6.73 24.34
C SER A 464 -17.89 -5.41 24.89
N PHE A 465 -19.08 -5.41 25.44
CA PHE A 465 -19.69 -4.21 26.07
C PHE A 465 -18.81 -3.57 27.17
N GLY A 466 -17.71 -4.23 27.53
CA GLY A 466 -16.79 -3.75 28.56
C GLY A 466 -16.15 -2.40 28.26
N TYR A 467 -15.73 -2.17 27.02
CA TYR A 467 -15.11 -0.89 26.65
C TYR A 467 -16.12 0.27 26.56
N LEU A 468 -17.40 -0.03 26.26
CA LEU A 468 -18.46 0.98 26.21
C LEU A 468 -18.69 1.63 27.58
N GLN A 469 -18.43 0.89 28.67
CA GLN A 469 -18.50 1.42 30.04
C GLN A 469 -17.43 2.48 30.30
N GLU A 470 -16.23 2.29 29.74
CA GLU A 470 -15.09 3.18 29.96
C GLU A 470 -15.05 4.35 28.94
N LEU A 471 -15.74 4.20 27.80
CA LEU A 471 -15.75 5.21 26.76
C LEU A 471 -16.78 6.31 27.07
N PRO A 472 -16.35 7.58 27.26
CA PRO A 472 -17.26 8.63 27.73
C PRO A 472 -18.08 9.25 26.57
N VAL A 473 -18.70 8.44 25.71
CA VAL A 473 -19.62 8.92 24.67
C VAL A 473 -21.01 9.21 25.21
N ASP A 474 -21.72 10.15 24.60
CA ASP A 474 -23.09 10.57 24.98
C ASP A 474 -24.14 9.72 24.26
N PHE A 475 -23.84 9.30 23.02
CA PHE A 475 -24.76 8.57 22.15
C PHE A 475 -24.12 7.29 21.61
N VAL A 476 -24.96 6.30 21.34
CA VAL A 476 -24.60 5.04 20.65
C VAL A 476 -25.51 4.89 19.44
N LYS A 477 -24.95 4.88 18.23
CA LYS A 477 -25.69 4.64 17.00
C LYS A 477 -25.72 3.14 16.72
N ILE A 478 -26.94 2.60 16.65
CA ILE A 478 -27.16 1.16 16.38
C ILE A 478 -27.14 0.96 14.89
N ASP A 479 -26.18 0.16 14.42
CA ASP A 479 -25.94 -0.06 12.99
C ASP A 479 -27.20 -0.55 12.26
N GLY A 480 -27.39 -0.02 11.07
CA GLY A 480 -28.49 -0.36 10.17
C GLY A 480 -28.62 -1.83 9.82
N LEU A 481 -27.53 -2.61 9.90
CA LEU A 481 -27.53 -4.05 9.71
C LEU A 481 -28.55 -4.75 10.65
N PHE A 482 -28.68 -4.29 11.88
CA PHE A 482 -29.61 -4.85 12.86
C PHE A 482 -30.99 -4.20 12.79
N VAL A 483 -31.06 -2.93 12.41
CA VAL A 483 -32.30 -2.14 12.40
C VAL A 483 -33.15 -2.47 11.17
N HIS A 484 -32.54 -2.63 10.01
CA HIS A 484 -33.25 -2.70 8.72
C HIS A 484 -34.33 -3.79 8.65
N ASP A 485 -34.08 -4.97 9.20
CA ASP A 485 -34.99 -6.12 9.12
C ASP A 485 -35.40 -6.69 10.48
N MET A 486 -35.24 -5.93 11.56
CA MET A 486 -35.56 -6.38 12.94
C MET A 486 -37.02 -6.81 13.11
N ASP A 487 -37.94 -6.30 12.32
CA ASP A 487 -39.35 -6.72 12.30
C ASP A 487 -39.57 -8.15 11.75
N LYS A 488 -38.57 -8.71 11.06
CA LYS A 488 -38.61 -10.05 10.46
C LYS A 488 -37.59 -11.00 11.07
N ASN A 489 -36.57 -10.47 11.74
CA ASN A 489 -35.47 -11.22 12.31
C ASN A 489 -35.44 -11.08 13.83
N PRO A 490 -35.88 -12.10 14.58
CA PRO A 490 -35.92 -12.04 16.05
C PRO A 490 -34.52 -11.87 16.69
N VAL A 491 -33.47 -12.30 16.01
CA VAL A 491 -32.09 -12.12 16.49
C VAL A 491 -31.70 -10.65 16.42
N HIS A 492 -32.00 -9.97 15.31
CA HIS A 492 -31.71 -8.55 15.16
C HIS A 492 -32.56 -7.71 16.14
N GLU A 493 -33.84 -8.06 16.32
CA GLU A 493 -34.68 -7.42 17.34
C GLU A 493 -34.06 -7.55 18.75
N ALA A 494 -33.61 -8.74 19.13
CA ALA A 494 -32.95 -8.97 20.42
C ALA A 494 -31.64 -8.22 20.56
N MET A 495 -30.86 -8.07 19.46
CA MET A 495 -29.61 -7.29 19.46
C MET A 495 -29.89 -5.80 19.64
N VAL A 496 -30.83 -5.22 18.88
CA VAL A 496 -31.23 -3.82 19.03
C VAL A 496 -31.70 -3.53 20.46
N ARG A 497 -32.54 -4.40 21.03
CA ARG A 497 -33.02 -4.29 22.41
C ARG A 497 -31.86 -4.36 23.42
N SER A 498 -30.95 -5.30 23.27
CA SER A 498 -29.80 -5.46 24.18
C SER A 498 -28.86 -4.25 24.13
N ILE A 499 -28.58 -3.71 22.93
CA ILE A 499 -27.76 -2.53 22.77
C ILE A 499 -28.43 -1.32 23.43
N ASN A 500 -29.73 -1.15 23.22
CA ASN A 500 -30.49 -0.07 23.82
C ASN A 500 -30.47 -0.13 25.36
N ASP A 501 -30.82 -1.29 25.93
CA ASP A 501 -30.89 -1.50 27.38
C ASP A 501 -29.54 -1.27 28.06
N ILE A 502 -28.45 -1.80 27.49
CA ILE A 502 -27.09 -1.63 28.02
C ILE A 502 -26.67 -0.16 27.92
N SER A 503 -26.92 0.48 26.80
CA SER A 503 -26.59 1.91 26.61
C SER A 503 -27.28 2.77 27.66
N HIS A 504 -28.55 2.54 27.93
CA HIS A 504 -29.32 3.26 28.96
C HIS A 504 -28.80 3.01 30.37
N VAL A 505 -28.44 1.75 30.72
CA VAL A 505 -27.80 1.43 32.02
C VAL A 505 -26.48 2.19 32.19
N LEU A 506 -25.74 2.42 31.09
CA LEU A 506 -24.51 3.19 31.10
C LEU A 506 -24.74 4.73 31.00
N GLY A 507 -26.00 5.18 31.02
CA GLY A 507 -26.36 6.60 30.94
C GLY A 507 -26.17 7.22 29.55
N LYS A 508 -26.12 6.42 28.49
CA LYS A 508 -25.97 6.86 27.09
C LYS A 508 -27.31 6.79 26.39
N ARG A 509 -27.54 7.67 25.42
CA ARG A 509 -28.73 7.66 24.55
C ARG A 509 -28.46 6.86 23.28
N THR A 510 -29.51 6.33 22.66
CA THR A 510 -29.40 5.49 21.45
C THR A 510 -30.01 6.15 20.24
N ILE A 511 -29.39 5.92 19.08
CA ILE A 511 -29.85 6.37 17.76
C ILE A 511 -29.92 5.11 16.88
N ALA A 512 -31.10 4.77 16.38
CA ALA A 512 -31.24 3.67 15.43
C ALA A 512 -31.09 4.18 14.00
N GLU A 513 -30.24 3.56 13.21
CA GLU A 513 -29.94 3.94 11.84
C GLU A 513 -30.76 3.17 10.80
N PHE A 514 -30.79 3.66 9.54
CA PHE A 514 -31.45 3.04 8.40
C PHE A 514 -32.93 2.72 8.64
N VAL A 515 -33.63 3.56 9.35
CA VAL A 515 -35.09 3.41 9.56
C VAL A 515 -35.83 3.83 8.29
N GLU A 516 -36.29 2.84 7.51
CA GLU A 516 -36.98 3.07 6.24
C GLU A 516 -38.46 2.67 6.29
N ARG A 517 -38.90 1.96 7.34
CA ARG A 517 -40.24 1.40 7.42
C ARG A 517 -40.93 1.79 8.71
N GLN A 518 -42.22 2.11 8.60
CA GLN A 518 -43.05 2.54 9.73
C GLN A 518 -43.14 1.47 10.84
N VAL A 519 -43.21 0.19 10.47
CA VAL A 519 -43.27 -0.92 11.44
C VAL A 519 -42.02 -0.96 12.32
N VAL A 520 -40.83 -0.77 11.72
CA VAL A 520 -39.56 -0.71 12.45
C VAL A 520 -39.55 0.48 13.42
N LEU A 521 -40.01 1.65 12.96
CA LEU A 521 -40.10 2.85 13.80
C LEU A 521 -40.98 2.62 15.02
N GLU A 522 -42.14 1.95 14.86
CA GLU A 522 -43.05 1.64 15.96
C GLU A 522 -42.44 0.66 16.96
N GLN A 523 -41.70 -0.35 16.49
CA GLN A 523 -40.97 -1.27 17.36
C GLN A 523 -39.85 -0.55 18.14
N LEU A 524 -39.07 0.31 17.49
CA LEU A 524 -38.04 1.13 18.14
C LEU A 524 -38.62 2.02 19.27
N ARG A 525 -39.77 2.64 19.01
CA ARG A 525 -40.50 3.41 20.04
C ARG A 525 -40.95 2.54 21.21
N ALA A 526 -41.47 1.36 20.91
CA ALA A 526 -41.89 0.41 21.96
C ALA A 526 -40.73 -0.12 22.80
N MET A 527 -39.51 -0.17 22.25
CA MET A 527 -38.28 -0.51 22.93
C MET A 527 -37.68 0.64 23.75
N GLY A 528 -38.17 1.88 23.55
CA GLY A 528 -37.64 3.06 24.21
C GLY A 528 -36.33 3.58 23.61
N VAL A 529 -36.05 3.32 22.32
CA VAL A 529 -34.91 3.92 21.62
C VAL A 529 -35.13 5.41 21.54
N ASP A 530 -34.08 6.23 21.77
CA ASP A 530 -34.22 7.66 21.94
C ASP A 530 -34.41 8.40 20.60
N TYR A 531 -33.68 7.99 19.57
CA TYR A 531 -33.68 8.64 18.24
C TYR A 531 -33.72 7.64 17.10
N ALA A 532 -34.20 8.09 15.94
CA ALA A 532 -34.16 7.32 14.68
C ALA A 532 -33.67 8.18 13.52
N GLN A 533 -32.86 7.58 12.67
CA GLN A 533 -32.31 8.13 11.44
C GLN A 533 -32.63 7.21 10.26
N GLY A 534 -32.97 7.79 9.11
CA GLY A 534 -33.18 7.03 7.88
C GLY A 534 -34.20 7.68 6.94
N TYR A 535 -34.35 7.10 5.77
CA TYR A 535 -35.10 7.69 4.66
C TYR A 535 -36.62 7.71 4.87
N LEU A 536 -37.14 7.06 5.89
CA LEU A 536 -38.54 7.23 6.30
C LEU A 536 -38.87 8.70 6.64
N HIS A 537 -37.86 9.46 7.08
CA HIS A 537 -37.98 10.85 7.55
C HIS A 537 -37.50 11.87 6.52
N GLY A 538 -37.12 11.44 5.32
CA GLY A 538 -36.62 12.27 4.23
C GLY A 538 -35.19 11.97 3.83
N TYR A 539 -34.83 12.42 2.65
CA TYR A 539 -33.46 12.31 2.14
C TYR A 539 -32.61 13.48 2.67
N PRO A 540 -31.29 13.32 2.72
CA PRO A 540 -30.38 14.41 3.04
C PRO A 540 -30.60 15.63 2.14
N THR A 541 -30.69 16.82 2.74
CA THR A 541 -30.90 18.11 2.06
C THR A 541 -29.66 18.98 2.17
N GLU A 542 -29.51 19.97 1.30
CA GLU A 542 -28.40 20.92 1.41
C GLU A 542 -28.40 21.65 2.76
N LEU A 543 -27.23 21.89 3.32
CA LEU A 543 -27.06 22.50 4.64
C LEU A 543 -27.69 23.92 4.67
N VAL A 544 -27.70 24.62 3.53
CA VAL A 544 -28.28 25.97 3.38
C VAL A 544 -29.80 25.97 3.59
N ASP A 545 -30.48 24.88 3.24
CA ASP A 545 -31.94 24.77 3.31
C ASP A 545 -32.49 24.60 4.74
N ILE A 546 -31.63 24.26 5.70
CA ILE A 546 -32.04 24.07 7.12
C ILE A 546 -32.52 25.37 7.76
N VAL A 547 -32.00 26.52 7.31
CA VAL A 547 -32.37 27.84 7.84
C VAL A 547 -33.72 28.33 7.30
N GLY A 548 -34.10 27.91 6.09
CA GLY A 548 -35.32 28.35 5.40
C GLY A 548 -36.57 27.49 5.63
N GLY A 549 -36.43 26.26 6.09
CA GLY A 549 -37.53 25.33 6.32
C GLY A 549 -38.18 25.52 7.68
N GLY A 550 -39.11 26.46 7.79
CA GLY A 550 -40.03 26.52 8.91
C GLY A 550 -40.93 25.27 8.96
N VAL A 551 -40.98 24.61 10.14
CA VAL A 551 -41.99 23.68 10.72
C VAL A 551 -42.55 22.58 9.83
#